data_9dac06317d7c6464185cf17c9902de39
#
_entry.id   9dac06317d7c6464185cf17c9902de39
#
_cell.length_a   1.000
_cell.length_b   1.000
_cell.length_c   1.000
_cell.angle_alpha   90.00
_cell.angle_beta   90.00
_cell.angle_gamma   90.00
#
_symmetry.space_group_name_H-M   'P 1'
#
loop_
_entity.id
_entity.type
_entity.pdbx_description
1 polymer ?
#
loop_
_entity_poly.entity_id
_entity_poly.type
_entity_poly.pdbx_seq_one_letter_code
_entity_poly.pdbx_strand_id
1 'polypeptide(L)'
;ELERPDLHLLYEMGWRKPERVKVKAADGITDLYGVMYRPFDMDSTRKYPIIINVYPGPQENFVPQSFTLDDNGNESLAQLGFIVINVGFRGSCFTRGRNYHCFGYGNLRDYALADCKFVIEQLANRYSFIDLDRVGIYGHSGGGFMAAASILTYPDFYKVAVAASGNHDNNIYT
;
A
#
# COMPACT_ATOMS: atom_id res chain seq x y z
N GLU A 1 25.67 0.79 17.36
CA GLU A 1 24.40 0.18 17.81
C GLU A 1 24.41 0.15 19.33
N LEU A 2 23.41 0.80 19.96
CA LEU A 2 23.34 0.90 21.43
C LEU A 2 22.58 -0.25 22.04
N GLU A 3 21.53 -0.74 21.36
CA GLU A 3 20.68 -1.84 21.83
C GLU A 3 19.93 -2.49 20.67
N ARG A 4 19.62 -3.79 20.80
CA ARG A 4 18.70 -4.53 19.92
C ARG A 4 17.50 -4.98 20.73
N PRO A 5 16.26 -4.72 20.28
CA PRO A 5 15.09 -5.22 20.96
C PRO A 5 15.09 -6.78 20.91
N ASP A 6 14.75 -7.39 22.03
CA ASP A 6 14.48 -8.82 22.06
C ASP A 6 13.07 -9.09 21.52
N LEU A 7 12.99 -9.77 20.39
CA LEU A 7 11.73 -10.12 19.72
C LEU A 7 11.33 -11.58 19.91
N HIS A 8 12.00 -12.32 20.82
CA HIS A 8 11.80 -13.75 21.00
C HIS A 8 10.33 -14.10 21.27
N LEU A 9 9.69 -13.42 22.20
CA LEU A 9 8.29 -13.64 22.53
C LEU A 9 7.35 -13.39 21.37
N LEU A 10 7.64 -12.38 20.52
CA LEU A 10 6.83 -12.12 19.32
C LEU A 10 6.93 -13.28 18.32
N TYR A 11 8.12 -13.81 18.10
CA TYR A 11 8.31 -14.97 17.21
C TYR A 11 7.65 -16.24 17.76
N GLU A 12 7.67 -16.45 19.07
CA GLU A 12 6.94 -17.54 19.72
C GLU A 12 5.42 -17.44 19.54
N MET A 13 4.88 -16.22 19.55
CA MET A 13 3.48 -15.96 19.26
C MET A 13 3.12 -16.11 17.77
N GLY A 14 4.09 -16.44 16.93
CA GLY A 14 3.90 -16.61 15.49
C GLY A 14 4.16 -15.38 14.65
N TRP A 15 4.47 -14.23 15.26
CA TRP A 15 4.76 -13.00 14.51
C TRP A 15 5.84 -13.22 13.45
N ARG A 16 5.65 -12.62 12.30
CA ARG A 16 6.62 -12.62 11.20
C ARG A 16 6.86 -11.19 10.76
N LYS A 17 8.14 -10.86 10.60
CA LYS A 17 8.53 -9.53 10.12
C LYS A 17 7.90 -9.28 8.74
N PRO A 18 7.25 -8.12 8.54
CA PRO A 18 6.73 -7.73 7.23
C PRO A 18 7.82 -7.70 6.16
N GLU A 19 7.46 -8.10 4.96
CA GLU A 19 8.39 -8.21 3.83
C GLU A 19 8.51 -6.85 3.12
N ARG A 20 9.75 -6.37 2.93
CA ARG A 20 9.99 -5.21 2.08
C ARG A 20 9.89 -5.62 0.62
N VAL A 21 9.10 -4.86 -0.14
CA VAL A 21 8.89 -5.11 -1.56
C VAL A 21 9.42 -3.95 -2.40
N LYS A 22 9.92 -4.29 -3.57
CA LYS A 22 10.34 -3.36 -4.61
C LYS A 22 9.62 -3.73 -5.91
N VAL A 23 8.93 -2.78 -6.49
CA VAL A 23 8.14 -2.92 -7.73
C VAL A 23 8.36 -1.71 -8.61
N LYS A 24 7.87 -1.76 -9.85
CA LYS A 24 7.89 -0.60 -10.76
C LYS A 24 6.58 0.17 -10.68
N ALA A 25 6.66 1.49 -10.87
CA ALA A 25 5.51 2.33 -11.17
C ALA A 25 4.91 1.97 -12.53
N ALA A 26 3.74 2.50 -12.84
CA ALA A 26 3.06 2.26 -14.11
C ALA A 26 3.83 2.74 -15.35
N ASP A 27 4.87 3.58 -15.17
CA ASP A 27 5.79 3.96 -16.24
C ASP A 27 6.80 2.85 -16.63
N GLY A 28 6.83 1.73 -15.87
CA GLY A 28 7.75 0.62 -16.06
C GLY A 28 9.21 0.91 -15.68
N ILE A 29 9.53 2.12 -15.26
CA ILE A 29 10.90 2.60 -15.03
C ILE A 29 11.15 2.93 -13.57
N THR A 30 10.27 3.74 -12.95
CA THR A 30 10.44 4.24 -11.59
C THR A 30 10.28 3.13 -10.56
N ASP A 31 11.28 2.98 -9.69
CA ASP A 31 11.19 2.03 -8.57
C ASP A 31 10.26 2.58 -7.48
N LEU A 32 9.34 1.75 -7.04
CA LEU A 32 8.51 1.97 -5.86
C LEU A 32 8.92 0.98 -4.77
N TYR A 33 8.89 1.44 -3.54
CA TYR A 33 9.23 0.63 -2.36
C TYR A 33 8.03 0.55 -1.44
N GLY A 34 7.84 -0.60 -0.82
CA GLY A 34 6.72 -0.84 0.06
C GLY A 34 6.99 -1.93 1.09
N VAL A 35 5.94 -2.25 1.82
CA VAL A 35 5.91 -3.32 2.80
C VAL A 35 4.68 -4.19 2.54
N MET A 36 4.86 -5.49 2.62
CA MET A 36 3.79 -6.49 2.52
C MET A 36 3.65 -7.22 3.86
N TYR A 37 2.44 -7.22 4.38
CA TYR A 37 2.02 -7.91 5.59
C TYR A 37 1.26 -9.17 5.20
N ARG A 38 1.49 -10.26 5.90
CA ARG A 38 0.90 -11.57 5.63
C ARG A 38 0.36 -12.19 6.92
N PRO A 39 -0.68 -13.05 6.84
CA PRO A 39 -1.07 -13.85 7.98
C PRO A 39 0.12 -14.64 8.55
N PHE A 40 0.22 -14.75 9.87
CA PHE A 40 1.32 -15.47 10.53
C PHE A 40 1.29 -16.98 10.25
N ASP A 41 0.08 -17.52 10.11
CA ASP A 41 -0.22 -18.93 9.81
C ASP A 41 -0.50 -19.17 8.32
N MET A 42 0.05 -18.32 7.45
CA MET A 42 -0.21 -18.37 6.01
C MET A 42 0.15 -19.74 5.40
N ASP A 43 -0.81 -20.32 4.71
CA ASP A 43 -0.62 -21.48 3.83
C ASP A 43 -0.34 -21.01 2.40
N SER A 44 0.90 -21.20 1.94
CA SER A 44 1.34 -20.75 0.62
C SER A 44 0.70 -21.50 -0.56
N THR A 45 -0.04 -22.58 -0.29
CA THR A 45 -0.81 -23.32 -1.32
C THR A 45 -2.16 -22.71 -1.59
N ARG A 46 -2.63 -21.80 -0.74
CA ARG A 46 -3.90 -21.10 -0.86
C ARG A 46 -3.71 -19.72 -1.48
N LYS A 47 -4.80 -19.19 -2.06
CA LYS A 47 -4.85 -17.80 -2.52
C LYS A 47 -5.55 -16.91 -1.50
N TYR A 48 -4.99 -15.73 -1.30
CA TYR A 48 -5.45 -14.73 -0.35
C TYR A 48 -5.88 -13.45 -1.07
N PRO A 49 -7.00 -12.83 -0.67
CA PRO A 49 -7.33 -11.50 -1.14
C PRO A 49 -6.24 -10.50 -0.78
N ILE A 50 -6.03 -9.53 -1.65
CA ILE A 50 -5.05 -8.47 -1.42
C ILE A 50 -5.75 -7.13 -1.15
N ILE A 51 -5.26 -6.41 -0.15
CA ILE A 51 -5.71 -5.06 0.17
C ILE A 51 -4.50 -4.12 0.09
N ILE A 52 -4.68 -3.01 -0.61
CA ILE A 52 -3.71 -1.92 -0.59
C ILE A 52 -4.20 -0.80 0.34
N ASN A 53 -3.37 -0.47 1.33
CA ASN A 53 -3.55 0.71 2.17
C ASN A 53 -2.85 1.89 1.53
N VAL A 54 -3.59 2.94 1.20
CA VAL A 54 -3.07 4.07 0.43
C VAL A 54 -3.14 5.38 1.18
N TYR A 55 -2.05 6.12 1.12
CA TYR A 55 -2.01 7.54 1.40
C TYR A 55 -1.02 8.17 0.42
N PRO A 56 -1.47 8.60 -0.75
CA PRO A 56 -0.57 9.12 -1.78
C PRO A 56 0.07 10.43 -1.40
N GLY A 57 -0.56 11.21 -0.52
CA GLY A 57 -0.23 12.54 0.01
C GLY A 57 0.97 13.22 -0.60
N PRO A 58 1.06 14.51 -0.78
CA PRO A 58 2.24 15.10 -1.40
C PRO A 58 3.46 15.18 -0.49
N GLN A 59 3.32 14.94 0.81
CA GLN A 59 4.36 15.23 1.81
C GLN A 59 4.82 14.02 2.60
N GLU A 60 4.06 12.93 2.55
CA GLU A 60 4.28 11.76 3.41
C GLU A 60 4.98 10.63 2.66
N ASN A 61 5.99 10.06 3.29
CA ASN A 61 6.42 8.72 2.94
C ASN A 61 5.63 7.72 3.77
N PHE A 62 4.50 7.28 3.24
CA PHE A 62 3.55 6.41 3.94
C PHE A 62 4.09 5.00 4.23
N VAL A 63 5.29 4.69 3.79
CA VAL A 63 5.96 3.41 4.06
C VAL A 63 6.73 3.51 5.37
N PRO A 64 6.50 2.61 6.35
CA PRO A 64 7.19 2.65 7.64
C PRO A 64 8.70 2.56 7.48
N GLN A 65 9.44 3.46 8.11
CA GLN A 65 10.90 3.53 8.07
C GLN A 65 11.54 2.92 9.33
N SER A 66 10.78 2.75 10.40
CA SER A 66 11.19 2.18 11.67
C SER A 66 10.39 0.92 11.97
N PHE A 67 10.86 0.18 12.97
CA PHE A 67 10.11 -0.95 13.51
C PHE A 67 8.85 -0.45 14.24
N THR A 68 7.71 -1.05 13.91
CA THR A 68 6.45 -0.91 14.63
C THR A 68 5.74 -2.27 14.60
N LEU A 69 5.00 -2.59 15.65
CA LEU A 69 4.30 -3.87 15.77
C LEU A 69 3.06 -3.94 14.86
N ASP A 70 2.37 -2.83 14.72
CA ASP A 70 1.18 -2.74 13.87
C ASP A 70 1.13 -1.35 13.23
N ASP A 71 1.64 -1.27 12.01
CA ASP A 71 1.65 -0.03 11.25
C ASP A 71 0.27 0.27 10.68
N ASN A 72 -0.42 1.25 11.24
CA ASN A 72 -1.75 1.68 10.81
C ASN A 72 -2.80 0.55 10.73
N GLY A 73 -2.70 -0.47 11.58
CA GLY A 73 -3.60 -1.61 11.58
C GLY A 73 -3.34 -2.64 10.45
N ASN A 74 -2.27 -2.49 9.69
CA ASN A 74 -1.96 -3.34 8.54
C ASN A 74 -1.67 -4.79 8.96
N GLU A 75 -0.92 -4.99 10.05
CA GLU A 75 -0.67 -6.34 10.57
C GLU A 75 -1.92 -6.99 11.12
N SER A 76 -2.70 -6.25 11.90
CA SER A 76 -3.99 -6.73 12.44
C SER A 76 -4.94 -7.14 11.31
N LEU A 77 -5.03 -6.34 10.26
CA LEU A 77 -5.84 -6.65 9.08
C LEU A 77 -5.34 -7.91 8.36
N ALA A 78 -4.02 -8.09 8.26
CA ALA A 78 -3.45 -9.28 7.65
C ALA A 78 -3.80 -10.56 8.43
N GLN A 79 -3.91 -10.52 9.78
CA GLN A 79 -4.30 -11.68 10.58
C GLN A 79 -5.76 -12.13 10.35
N LEU A 80 -6.58 -11.31 9.70
CA LEU A 80 -7.92 -11.68 9.25
C LEU A 80 -7.92 -12.50 7.93
N GLY A 81 -6.75 -12.80 7.39
CA GLY A 81 -6.59 -13.62 6.18
C GLY A 81 -6.43 -12.80 4.89
N PHE A 82 -5.86 -11.61 4.98
CA PHE A 82 -5.54 -10.76 3.82
C PHE A 82 -4.03 -10.65 3.61
N ILE A 83 -3.61 -10.49 2.36
CA ILE A 83 -2.32 -9.88 2.05
C ILE A 83 -2.55 -8.36 2.08
N VAL A 84 -1.84 -7.65 2.94
CA VAL A 84 -1.95 -6.20 3.03
C VAL A 84 -0.66 -5.57 2.54
N ILE A 85 -0.76 -4.56 1.67
CA ILE A 85 0.40 -3.84 1.16
C ILE A 85 0.29 -2.34 1.41
N ASN A 86 1.44 -1.75 1.66
CA ASN A 86 1.63 -0.31 1.78
C ASN A 86 2.81 0.07 0.89
N VAL A 87 2.62 1.01 -0.04
CA VAL A 87 3.64 1.38 -1.03
C VAL A 87 3.75 2.89 -1.13
N GLY A 88 4.99 3.40 -1.20
CA GLY A 88 5.26 4.81 -1.48
C GLY A 88 5.16 5.09 -2.98
N PHE A 89 4.14 5.86 -3.36
CA PHE A 89 3.88 6.21 -4.75
C PHE A 89 4.64 7.46 -5.19
N ARG A 90 4.76 7.65 -6.51
CA ARG A 90 5.21 8.91 -7.08
C ARG A 90 4.28 10.03 -6.59
N GLY A 91 4.85 11.19 -6.32
CA GLY A 91 4.13 12.33 -5.73
C GLY A 91 4.22 12.39 -4.20
N SER A 92 4.75 11.36 -3.52
CA SER A 92 4.84 11.33 -2.05
C SER A 92 6.21 11.84 -1.55
N CYS A 93 7.14 10.98 -1.29
CA CYS A 93 8.38 11.19 -0.56
C CYS A 93 9.31 12.27 -1.16
N PHE A 94 9.57 13.36 -0.43
CA PHE A 94 10.47 14.45 -0.86
C PHE A 94 11.96 14.04 -0.90
N THR A 95 12.37 13.01 -0.17
CA THR A 95 13.76 12.55 -0.14
C THR A 95 14.18 11.83 -1.42
N ARG A 96 13.24 11.53 -2.30
CA ARG A 96 13.48 10.86 -3.59
C ARG A 96 13.70 11.82 -4.75
N GLY A 97 13.84 13.09 -4.46
CA GLY A 97 14.09 14.15 -5.44
C GLY A 97 12.84 14.80 -5.99
N ARG A 98 13.05 15.97 -6.61
CA ARG A 98 11.96 16.86 -7.05
C ARG A 98 10.99 16.20 -8.03
N ASN A 99 11.49 15.52 -9.05
CA ASN A 99 10.64 14.92 -10.08
C ASN A 99 9.71 13.83 -9.52
N TYR A 100 10.18 13.09 -8.52
CA TYR A 100 9.37 12.10 -7.83
C TYR A 100 8.32 12.78 -6.94
N HIS A 101 8.75 13.74 -6.14
CA HIS A 101 7.89 14.44 -5.18
C HIS A 101 6.80 15.28 -5.88
N CYS A 102 7.16 16.01 -6.93
CA CYS A 102 6.24 16.89 -7.66
C CYS A 102 5.41 16.17 -8.73
N PHE A 103 5.48 14.85 -8.82
CA PHE A 103 4.78 14.08 -9.87
C PHE A 103 3.26 14.31 -9.88
N GLY A 104 2.66 14.54 -8.73
CA GLY A 104 1.23 14.80 -8.59
C GLY A 104 0.80 16.24 -8.80
N TYR A 105 1.72 17.19 -8.97
CA TYR A 105 1.37 18.61 -9.09
C TYR A 105 0.61 18.85 -10.39
N GLY A 106 -0.51 19.59 -10.27
CA GLY A 106 -1.44 19.83 -11.38
C GLY A 106 -2.40 18.65 -11.65
N ASN A 107 -2.23 17.51 -10.98
CA ASN A 107 -3.15 16.38 -11.05
C ASN A 107 -3.24 15.62 -9.72
N LEU A 108 -3.64 16.32 -8.67
CA LEU A 108 -3.73 15.74 -7.31
C LEU A 108 -4.81 14.65 -7.18
N ARG A 109 -5.65 14.46 -8.19
CA ARG A 109 -6.71 13.47 -8.16
C ARG A 109 -6.23 12.09 -8.61
N ASP A 110 -5.57 11.99 -9.75
CA ASP A 110 -5.43 10.72 -10.47
C ASP A 110 -3.98 10.20 -10.53
N TYR A 111 -3.03 10.94 -10.00
CA TYR A 111 -1.60 10.70 -10.24
C TYR A 111 -1.06 9.33 -9.77
N ALA A 112 -1.67 8.72 -8.76
CA ALA A 112 -1.22 7.41 -8.24
C ALA A 112 -2.14 6.24 -8.60
N LEU A 113 -3.28 6.45 -9.28
CA LEU A 113 -4.25 5.40 -9.58
C LEU A 113 -3.65 4.25 -10.39
N ALA A 114 -2.94 4.59 -11.48
CA ALA A 114 -2.28 3.60 -12.32
C ALA A 114 -1.15 2.87 -11.58
N ASP A 115 -0.38 3.58 -10.75
CA ASP A 115 0.69 2.99 -9.95
C ASP A 115 0.11 1.97 -8.95
N CYS A 116 -0.99 2.29 -8.27
CA CYS A 116 -1.66 1.38 -7.34
C CYS A 116 -2.05 0.06 -8.00
N LYS A 117 -2.71 0.14 -9.16
CA LYS A 117 -3.13 -1.05 -9.92
C LYS A 117 -1.92 -1.87 -10.37
N PHE A 118 -0.94 -1.21 -11.00
CA PHE A 118 0.24 -1.87 -11.57
C PHE A 118 1.10 -2.57 -10.51
N VAL A 119 1.22 -2.00 -9.32
CA VAL A 119 1.90 -2.61 -8.18
C VAL A 119 1.25 -3.92 -7.77
N ILE A 120 -0.08 -3.96 -7.65
CA ILE A 120 -0.81 -5.17 -7.26
C ILE A 120 -0.62 -6.27 -8.32
N GLU A 121 -0.74 -5.93 -9.60
CA GLU A 121 -0.53 -6.86 -10.71
C GLU A 121 0.88 -7.46 -10.72
N GLN A 122 1.93 -6.63 -10.49
CA GLN A 122 3.29 -7.11 -10.39
C GLN A 122 3.50 -8.06 -9.20
N LEU A 123 2.93 -7.74 -8.05
CA LEU A 123 3.04 -8.60 -6.86
C LEU A 123 2.31 -9.93 -7.09
N ALA A 124 1.14 -9.94 -7.71
CA ALA A 124 0.42 -11.15 -8.03
C ALA A 124 1.15 -12.03 -9.06
N ASN A 125 1.85 -11.41 -10.01
CA ASN A 125 2.73 -12.15 -10.94
C ASN A 125 3.96 -12.76 -10.24
N ARG A 126 4.41 -12.15 -9.14
CA ARG A 126 5.56 -12.63 -8.35
C ARG A 126 5.17 -13.67 -7.32
N TYR A 127 4.01 -13.52 -6.71
CA TYR A 127 3.53 -14.33 -5.59
C TYR A 127 2.22 -15.02 -5.95
N SER A 128 2.28 -16.33 -6.19
CA SER A 128 1.13 -17.17 -6.59
C SER A 128 -0.01 -17.21 -5.58
N PHE A 129 0.27 -16.87 -4.31
CA PHE A 129 -0.73 -16.81 -3.25
C PHE A 129 -1.61 -15.55 -3.28
N ILE A 130 -1.32 -14.56 -4.11
CA ILE A 130 -2.16 -13.36 -4.26
C ILE A 130 -3.30 -13.64 -5.24
N ASP A 131 -4.52 -13.30 -4.83
CA ASP A 131 -5.73 -13.46 -5.62
C ASP A 131 -6.17 -12.13 -6.26
N LEU A 132 -5.98 -12.00 -7.56
CA LEU A 132 -6.39 -10.82 -8.32
C LEU A 132 -7.91 -10.68 -8.51
N ASP A 133 -8.68 -11.73 -8.27
CA ASP A 133 -10.14 -11.66 -8.31
C ASP A 133 -10.74 -11.06 -7.02
N ARG A 134 -9.92 -10.85 -6.00
CA ARG A 134 -10.32 -10.33 -4.69
C ARG A 134 -9.39 -9.21 -4.24
N VAL A 135 -9.45 -8.07 -4.93
CA VAL A 135 -8.64 -6.89 -4.66
C VAL A 135 -9.45 -5.83 -3.92
N GLY A 136 -8.93 -5.37 -2.79
CA GLY A 136 -9.47 -4.27 -2.01
C GLY A 136 -8.52 -3.09 -1.91
N ILE A 137 -9.08 -1.93 -1.61
CA ILE A 137 -8.33 -0.69 -1.35
C ILE A 137 -8.94 0.04 -0.16
N TYR A 138 -8.11 0.60 0.72
CA TYR A 138 -8.60 1.50 1.75
C TYR A 138 -7.63 2.63 2.01
N GLY A 139 -8.16 3.73 2.54
CA GLY A 139 -7.35 4.86 2.96
C GLY A 139 -8.16 5.91 3.69
N HIS A 140 -7.45 6.78 4.39
CA HIS A 140 -8.02 7.88 5.15
C HIS A 140 -7.59 9.23 4.54
N SER A 141 -8.42 10.27 4.64
CA SER A 141 -8.13 11.63 4.13
C SER A 141 -7.80 11.59 2.62
N GLY A 142 -6.63 12.02 2.19
CA GLY A 142 -6.15 11.88 0.81
C GLY A 142 -6.16 10.42 0.31
N GLY A 143 -5.94 9.46 1.20
CA GLY A 143 -6.09 8.03 0.90
C GLY A 143 -7.53 7.61 0.71
N GLY A 144 -8.47 8.19 1.46
CA GLY A 144 -9.92 7.96 1.27
C GLY A 144 -10.41 8.47 -0.08
N PHE A 145 -9.96 9.65 -0.46
CA PHE A 145 -10.19 10.17 -1.80
C PHE A 145 -9.63 9.24 -2.89
N MET A 146 -8.38 8.78 -2.74
CA MET A 146 -7.73 7.87 -3.68
C MET A 146 -8.43 6.51 -3.77
N ALA A 147 -8.89 5.97 -2.63
CA ALA A 147 -9.63 4.71 -2.61
C ALA A 147 -10.94 4.80 -3.40
N ALA A 148 -11.70 5.87 -3.23
CA ALA A 148 -12.91 6.14 -4.02
C ALA A 148 -12.59 6.31 -5.52
N ALA A 149 -11.59 7.11 -5.85
CA ALA A 149 -11.17 7.33 -7.24
C ALA A 149 -10.70 6.03 -7.91
N SER A 150 -10.01 5.16 -7.17
CA SER A 150 -9.51 3.88 -7.68
C SER A 150 -10.63 2.93 -8.09
N ILE A 151 -11.64 2.72 -7.24
CA ILE A 151 -12.75 1.81 -7.56
C ILE A 151 -13.65 2.38 -8.67
N LEU A 152 -13.80 3.69 -8.75
CA LEU A 152 -14.56 4.35 -9.83
C LEU A 152 -13.81 4.28 -11.18
N THR A 153 -12.49 4.34 -11.18
CA THR A 153 -11.67 4.28 -12.39
C THR A 153 -11.46 2.84 -12.88
N TYR A 154 -11.31 1.89 -11.94
CA TYR A 154 -11.05 0.47 -12.24
C TYR A 154 -12.08 -0.45 -11.56
N PRO A 155 -13.39 -0.36 -11.90
CA PRO A 155 -14.46 -1.10 -11.21
C PRO A 155 -14.36 -2.62 -11.37
N ASP A 156 -13.76 -3.08 -12.46
CA ASP A 156 -13.55 -4.51 -12.70
C ASP A 156 -12.36 -5.07 -11.90
N PHE A 157 -11.45 -4.20 -11.46
CA PHE A 157 -10.25 -4.58 -10.73
C PHE A 157 -10.48 -4.58 -9.22
N TYR A 158 -10.93 -3.46 -8.66
CA TYR A 158 -11.22 -3.35 -7.23
C TYR A 158 -12.63 -3.86 -6.92
N LYS A 159 -12.73 -4.80 -5.97
CA LYS A 159 -14.01 -5.38 -5.52
C LYS A 159 -14.57 -4.65 -4.29
N VAL A 160 -13.70 -4.04 -3.51
CA VAL A 160 -14.06 -3.29 -2.28
C VAL A 160 -13.17 -2.05 -2.17
N ALA A 161 -13.78 -0.93 -1.79
CA ALA A 161 -13.07 0.27 -1.38
C ALA A 161 -13.62 0.80 -0.05
N VAL A 162 -12.72 1.15 0.87
CA VAL A 162 -13.07 1.86 2.10
C VAL A 162 -12.44 3.26 2.05
N ALA A 163 -13.28 4.26 1.89
CA ALA A 163 -12.89 5.66 1.77
C ALA A 163 -13.28 6.42 3.06
N ALA A 164 -12.32 6.60 3.96
CA ALA A 164 -12.55 7.29 5.21
C ALA A 164 -12.14 8.77 5.09
N SER A 165 -13.06 9.68 5.40
CA SER A 165 -12.82 11.14 5.46
C SER A 165 -12.18 11.72 4.20
N GLY A 166 -12.53 11.21 3.03
CA GLY A 166 -11.96 11.64 1.76
C GLY A 166 -12.47 13.03 1.32
N ASN A 167 -11.56 13.85 0.80
CA ASN A 167 -11.89 15.14 0.21
C ASN A 167 -12.21 14.95 -1.28
N HIS A 168 -13.46 14.66 -1.60
CA HIS A 168 -13.87 14.24 -2.94
C HIS A 168 -14.04 15.40 -3.96
N ASP A 169 -14.02 16.64 -3.50
CA ASP A 169 -13.90 17.84 -4.34
C ASP A 169 -12.59 18.57 -4.04
N ASN A 170 -11.68 18.55 -5.01
CA ASN A 170 -10.35 19.14 -4.91
C ASN A 170 -10.22 20.48 -5.67
N ASN A 171 -11.31 21.11 -6.06
CA ASN A 171 -11.27 22.39 -6.76
C ASN A 171 -10.64 23.54 -5.92
N ILE A 172 -10.56 23.34 -4.60
CA ILE A 172 -9.91 24.27 -3.67
C ILE A 172 -8.39 24.05 -3.53
N TYR A 173 -7.87 22.95 -4.05
CA TYR A 173 -6.43 22.64 -4.04
C TYR A 173 -5.83 23.09 -5.39
N THR A 174 -5.26 24.25 -5.43
CA THR A 174 -4.59 24.83 -6.60
C THR A 174 -3.07 24.83 -6.42
#